data_ac0eee55d41f3a3f69bf04defdcabab1
#
_entry.id   ac0eee55d41f3a3f69bf04defdcabab1
#
_cell.length_a   1.000
_cell.length_b   1.000
_cell.length_c   1.000
_cell.angle_alpha   90.00
_cell.angle_beta   90.00
_cell.angle_gamma   90.00
#
_symmetry.space_group_name_H-M   'P 1'
#
loop_
_entity.id
_entity.type
_entity.pdbx_description
1 polymer ?
#
loop_
_entity_poly.entity_id
_entity_poly.type
_entity_poly.pdbx_seq_one_letter_code
_entity_poly.pdbx_strand_id
1 'polypeptide(L)'
;GFDRKAADNERNYFNNQVNEHLTPRPQMKISFLSYEMRGNERFIIKVSIEESTIKPVILKYKNIPAIFMRRDGFTNGATYEEIIDMSVRSKNTQYDILISDIKYNPENFSMLREFYKKYNNGKTLKDKALQSLGFFNEEGYLSNGAVLFQDDYKGNKTDVQCSVFSGSNKGSDRVVTINRFKGNVIASISYIIDFVNQRMNHSIIKLDEGRVDIDSYPARALFEGVINAIAHRDYYLDGTQIQVDMFKDRLEISSPGGFYRGEKLGKTYDLSTIISKRRNEIISGVLVLCNVMEAAGTGFDKIVEEYKAADEVHKPYIYSKSDHFTLVLPDLTYDRGIENNDVPNISFQPVPQGTELDKKVLSFCYHRAHKVSEIVEYLGISDSTYFRNKVLANLEKNGYLEKSKLSRAA
;
A
#
# COMPACT_ATOMS: atom_id res chain seq x y z
N GLY A 1 42.03 13.00 8.75
CA GLY A 1 41.12 14.01 9.26
C GLY A 1 41.78 15.37 9.25
N PHE A 2 40.97 16.38 9.30
CA PHE A 2 41.35 17.79 9.28
C PHE A 2 41.68 18.28 10.71
N ASP A 3 42.57 19.27 10.86
CA ASP A 3 42.51 20.12 12.05
C ASP A 3 41.29 21.03 12.03
N ARG A 4 41.00 21.73 13.14
CA ARG A 4 39.74 22.51 13.25
C ARG A 4 39.65 23.58 12.20
N LYS A 5 40.72 24.33 11.93
CA LYS A 5 40.74 25.41 10.97
C LYS A 5 40.53 24.90 9.52
N ALA A 6 41.22 23.81 9.18
CA ALA A 6 41.05 23.17 7.88
C ALA A 6 39.63 22.60 7.70
N ALA A 7 39.05 22.00 8.75
CA ALA A 7 37.68 21.51 8.70
C ALA A 7 36.65 22.65 8.47
N ASP A 8 36.84 23.80 9.13
CA ASP A 8 35.96 24.97 8.91
C ASP A 8 36.13 25.55 7.50
N ASN A 9 37.34 25.59 6.97
CA ASN A 9 37.60 26.04 5.58
C ASN A 9 36.93 25.10 4.57
N GLU A 10 37.07 23.80 4.72
CA GLU A 10 36.43 22.81 3.84
C GLU A 10 34.89 22.87 3.92
N ARG A 11 34.34 23.07 5.11
CA ARG A 11 32.89 23.26 5.26
C ARG A 11 32.42 24.48 4.45
N ASN A 12 33.15 25.60 4.58
CA ASN A 12 32.78 26.84 3.86
C ASN A 12 32.94 26.69 2.36
N TYR A 13 34.03 26.05 1.91
CA TYR A 13 34.24 25.74 0.51
C TYR A 13 33.10 24.89 -0.05
N PHE A 14 32.75 23.79 0.64
CA PHE A 14 31.67 22.90 0.23
C PHE A 14 30.31 23.66 0.15
N ASN A 15 29.98 24.47 1.16
CA ASN A 15 28.78 25.28 1.13
C ASN A 15 28.72 26.22 -0.07
N ASN A 16 29.84 26.87 -0.41
CA ASN A 16 29.92 27.77 -1.53
C ASN A 16 29.72 27.01 -2.84
N GLN A 17 30.36 25.85 -3.02
CA GLN A 17 30.20 25.02 -4.21
C GLN A 17 28.75 24.55 -4.39
N VAL A 18 28.07 24.15 -3.31
CA VAL A 18 26.66 23.77 -3.37
C VAL A 18 25.78 24.97 -3.77
N ASN A 19 26.03 26.16 -3.19
CA ASN A 19 25.26 27.36 -3.51
C ASN A 19 25.46 27.84 -4.95
N GLU A 20 26.67 27.73 -5.46
CA GLU A 20 27.04 28.20 -6.80
C GLU A 20 26.58 27.24 -7.91
N HIS A 21 26.62 25.95 -7.64
CA HIS A 21 26.48 24.95 -8.69
C HIS A 21 25.18 24.16 -8.65
N LEU A 22 24.43 24.11 -7.52
CA LEU A 22 23.20 23.32 -7.41
C LEU A 22 21.95 24.20 -7.38
N THR A 23 21.00 23.87 -8.22
CA THR A 23 19.69 24.54 -8.28
C THR A 23 18.56 23.51 -8.44
N PRO A 24 17.54 23.48 -7.58
CA PRO A 24 17.45 24.22 -6.31
C PRO A 24 18.50 23.73 -5.31
N ARG A 25 18.82 24.59 -4.34
CA ARG A 25 19.74 24.22 -3.27
C ARG A 25 19.14 23.09 -2.43
N PRO A 26 19.83 21.95 -2.26
CA PRO A 26 19.36 20.87 -1.40
C PRO A 26 19.41 21.30 0.08
N GLN A 27 18.46 20.78 0.87
CA GLN A 27 18.52 20.91 2.32
C GLN A 27 19.62 19.99 2.85
N MET A 28 20.57 20.55 3.59
CA MET A 28 21.70 19.79 4.12
C MET A 28 22.13 20.31 5.48
N LYS A 29 22.66 19.39 6.30
CA LYS A 29 23.27 19.68 7.60
C LYS A 29 24.71 19.22 7.59
N ILE A 30 25.62 20.13 7.87
CA ILE A 30 27.04 19.81 7.99
C ILE A 30 27.40 19.81 9.48
N SER A 31 28.00 18.74 9.94
CA SER A 31 28.48 18.56 11.31
C SER A 31 29.90 18.00 11.33
N PHE A 32 30.60 18.20 12.43
CA PHE A 32 31.93 17.64 12.64
C PHE A 32 31.86 16.48 13.62
N LEU A 33 32.58 15.43 13.31
CA LEU A 33 32.86 14.33 14.23
C LEU A 33 34.33 14.44 14.61
N SER A 34 34.60 14.65 15.90
CA SER A 34 36.00 14.69 16.41
C SER A 34 36.48 13.31 16.82
N TYR A 35 37.75 13.07 16.66
CA TYR A 35 38.45 11.90 17.15
C TYR A 35 39.90 12.24 17.44
N GLU A 36 40.51 11.51 18.35
CA GLU A 36 41.91 11.68 18.71
C GLU A 36 42.82 10.79 17.82
N MET A 37 43.85 11.38 17.25
CA MET A 37 44.85 10.68 16.47
C MET A 37 46.27 11.15 16.86
N ARG A 38 47.07 10.28 17.46
CA ARG A 38 48.45 10.58 17.91
C ARG A 38 48.54 11.81 18.83
N GLY A 39 47.61 11.93 19.80
CA GLY A 39 47.54 13.02 20.76
C GLY A 39 47.01 14.35 20.17
N ASN A 40 46.55 14.37 18.95
CA ASN A 40 45.93 15.55 18.33
C ASN A 40 44.44 15.29 18.01
N GLU A 41 43.60 16.27 18.33
CA GLU A 41 42.19 16.23 17.92
C GLU A 41 42.08 16.44 16.41
N ARG A 42 41.36 15.56 15.75
CA ARG A 42 41.07 15.58 14.31
C ARG A 42 39.57 15.56 14.05
N PHE A 43 39.17 16.10 12.91
CA PHE A 43 37.76 16.25 12.53
C PHE A 43 37.47 15.52 11.22
N ILE A 44 36.28 14.91 11.18
CA ILE A 44 35.65 14.38 9.96
C ILE A 44 34.43 15.26 9.70
N ILE A 45 34.26 15.69 8.47
CA ILE A 45 33.08 16.43 8.05
C ILE A 45 31.98 15.43 7.69
N LYS A 46 30.85 15.47 8.41
CA LYS A 46 29.66 14.71 8.10
C LYS A 46 28.64 15.62 7.41
N VAL A 47 28.29 15.32 6.18
CA VAL A 47 27.23 15.98 5.42
C VAL A 47 26.03 15.08 5.37
N SER A 48 24.92 15.52 5.97
CA SER A 48 23.61 14.86 5.86
C SER A 48 22.77 15.66 4.89
N ILE A 49 22.28 15.01 3.84
CA ILE A 49 21.49 15.66 2.78
C ILE A 49 20.09 15.04 2.84
N GLU A 50 19.07 15.89 2.92
CA GLU A 50 17.69 15.49 2.84
C GLU A 50 17.23 15.40 1.38
N GLU A 51 16.25 14.57 1.12
CA GLU A 51 15.65 14.49 -0.21
C GLU A 51 15.02 15.83 -0.59
N SER A 52 15.38 16.38 -1.76
CA SER A 52 14.81 17.65 -2.21
C SER A 52 13.33 17.49 -2.56
N THR A 53 12.52 18.41 -2.04
CA THR A 53 11.09 18.50 -2.39
C THR A 53 10.88 19.07 -3.80
N ILE A 54 11.88 19.77 -4.33
CA ILE A 54 11.87 20.30 -5.71
C ILE A 54 12.89 19.52 -6.52
N LYS A 55 12.44 18.82 -7.52
CA LYS A 55 13.27 17.99 -8.42
C LYS A 55 13.01 18.37 -9.88
N PRO A 56 13.96 18.13 -10.78
CA PRO A 56 15.31 17.64 -10.50
C PRO A 56 16.23 18.70 -9.90
N VAL A 57 17.23 18.27 -9.13
CA VAL A 57 18.34 19.15 -8.74
C VAL A 57 19.32 19.20 -9.91
N ILE A 58 19.56 20.39 -10.42
CA ILE A 58 20.42 20.62 -11.59
C ILE A 58 21.80 21.04 -11.10
N LEU A 59 22.83 20.31 -11.53
CA LEU A 59 24.22 20.71 -11.36
C LEU A 59 24.62 21.60 -12.55
N LYS A 60 25.04 22.82 -12.29
CA LYS A 60 25.63 23.73 -13.29
C LYS A 60 27.14 23.76 -13.10
N TYR A 61 27.86 23.13 -14.01
CA TYR A 61 29.32 23.18 -14.00
C TYR A 61 29.80 23.73 -15.33
N LYS A 62 30.66 24.76 -15.32
CA LYS A 62 31.12 25.48 -16.50
C LYS A 62 29.97 25.87 -17.45
N ASN A 63 28.86 26.37 -16.87
CA ASN A 63 27.64 26.74 -17.60
C ASN A 63 26.92 25.62 -18.34
N ILE A 64 27.29 24.37 -18.12
CA ILE A 64 26.60 23.20 -18.67
C ILE A 64 25.69 22.64 -17.57
N PRO A 65 24.34 22.68 -17.75
CA PRO A 65 23.43 22.05 -16.81
C PRO A 65 23.45 20.53 -16.99
N ALA A 66 23.53 19.80 -15.90
CA ALA A 66 23.46 18.34 -15.90
C ALA A 66 22.60 17.85 -14.74
N ILE A 67 21.87 16.77 -14.95
CA ILE A 67 21.05 16.09 -13.97
C ILE A 67 21.57 14.66 -13.83
N PHE A 68 21.85 14.25 -12.61
CA PHE A 68 22.42 12.95 -12.33
C PHE A 68 21.49 12.09 -11.49
N MET A 69 21.48 10.80 -11.77
CA MET A 69 20.82 9.75 -11.00
C MET A 69 21.84 8.78 -10.43
N ARG A 70 21.62 8.34 -9.20
CA ARG A 70 22.43 7.29 -8.60
C ARG A 70 21.69 5.95 -8.71
N ARG A 71 22.33 4.97 -9.36
CA ARG A 71 21.82 3.60 -9.53
C ARG A 71 22.91 2.62 -9.15
N ASP A 72 22.60 1.70 -8.26
CA ASP A 72 23.48 0.57 -7.87
C ASP A 72 24.94 0.97 -7.57
N GLY A 73 25.11 2.13 -6.92
CA GLY A 73 26.44 2.65 -6.58
C GLY A 73 27.08 3.54 -7.65
N PHE A 74 26.55 3.60 -8.87
CA PHE A 74 27.03 4.45 -9.95
C PHE A 74 26.21 5.73 -10.10
N THR A 75 26.88 6.80 -10.53
CA THR A 75 26.24 8.09 -10.86
C THR A 75 26.23 8.27 -12.38
N ASN A 76 25.03 8.29 -12.97
CA ASN A 76 24.84 8.46 -14.42
C ASN A 76 23.98 9.68 -14.70
N GLY A 77 24.09 10.24 -15.93
CA GLY A 77 23.16 11.25 -16.39
C GLY A 77 21.71 10.71 -16.39
N ALA A 78 20.76 11.54 -16.01
CA ALA A 78 19.34 11.20 -16.08
C ALA A 78 18.86 11.17 -17.52
N THR A 79 17.99 10.21 -17.86
CA THR A 79 17.30 10.17 -19.17
C THR A 79 16.21 11.24 -19.23
N TYR A 80 15.71 11.50 -20.45
CA TYR A 80 14.64 12.46 -20.66
C TYR A 80 13.37 12.08 -19.89
N GLU A 81 12.99 10.79 -19.90
CA GLU A 81 11.83 10.30 -19.18
C GLU A 81 11.99 10.45 -17.65
N GLU A 82 13.18 10.18 -17.13
CA GLU A 82 13.47 10.36 -15.69
C GLU A 82 13.40 11.83 -15.27
N ILE A 83 13.84 12.75 -16.14
CA ILE A 83 13.77 14.19 -15.87
C ILE A 83 12.31 14.64 -15.81
N ILE A 84 11.48 14.17 -16.75
CA ILE A 84 10.04 14.46 -16.74
C ILE A 84 9.40 13.88 -15.47
N ASP A 85 9.63 12.61 -15.17
CA ASP A 85 9.08 11.95 -13.98
C ASP A 85 9.47 12.68 -12.69
N MET A 86 10.76 13.02 -12.54
CA MET A 86 11.22 13.82 -11.40
C MET A 86 10.55 15.19 -11.34
N SER A 87 10.38 15.86 -12.45
CA SER A 87 9.79 17.22 -12.51
C SER A 87 8.30 17.19 -12.15
N VAL A 88 7.58 16.20 -12.64
CA VAL A 88 6.16 16.01 -12.37
C VAL A 88 5.95 15.68 -10.88
N ARG A 89 6.72 14.73 -10.35
CA ARG A 89 6.60 14.32 -8.94
C ARG A 89 7.06 15.38 -7.96
N SER A 90 8.01 16.25 -8.36
CA SER A 90 8.59 17.26 -7.47
C SER A 90 7.69 18.44 -7.20
N LYS A 91 6.84 18.80 -8.16
CA LYS A 91 5.95 19.96 -8.01
C LYS A 91 4.86 19.72 -6.96
N ASN A 92 4.85 18.56 -6.32
CA ASN A 92 3.79 18.13 -5.41
C ASN A 92 2.39 18.27 -6.05
N THR A 93 2.36 18.31 -7.39
CA THR A 93 1.15 18.46 -8.17
C THR A 93 0.51 17.08 -8.24
N GLN A 94 -0.65 16.95 -7.71
CA GLN A 94 -1.42 15.69 -7.78
C GLN A 94 -1.89 15.51 -9.23
N TYR A 95 -1.90 14.27 -9.71
CA TYR A 95 -2.36 13.95 -11.07
C TYR A 95 -3.78 14.47 -11.31
N ASP A 96 -4.64 14.28 -10.33
CA ASP A 96 -6.08 14.48 -10.43
C ASP A 96 -6.52 15.95 -10.47
N ILE A 97 -5.67 16.89 -9.99
CA ILE A 97 -5.96 18.33 -10.07
C ILE A 97 -5.54 18.98 -11.40
N LEU A 98 -4.74 18.30 -12.20
CA LEU A 98 -4.35 18.80 -13.52
C LEU A 98 -5.56 18.95 -14.43
N ILE A 99 -5.64 20.02 -15.18
CA ILE A 99 -6.74 20.28 -16.11
C ILE A 99 -6.50 19.53 -17.40
N SER A 100 -7.54 18.84 -17.88
CA SER A 100 -7.58 18.16 -19.17
C SER A 100 -8.07 19.11 -20.28
N ASP A 101 -8.06 18.63 -21.51
CA ASP A 101 -8.63 19.30 -22.69
C ASP A 101 -10.13 18.99 -22.91
N ILE A 102 -10.75 18.23 -21.97
CA ILE A 102 -12.14 17.75 -22.08
C ILE A 102 -13.09 18.73 -21.39
N LYS A 103 -14.15 19.14 -22.10
CA LYS A 103 -15.21 19.98 -21.54
C LYS A 103 -16.18 19.17 -20.69
N TYR A 104 -16.62 19.78 -19.59
CA TYR A 104 -17.65 19.23 -18.74
C TYR A 104 -18.99 19.15 -19.47
N ASN A 105 -19.55 17.96 -19.52
CA ASN A 105 -20.95 17.71 -19.93
C ASN A 105 -21.64 16.90 -18.83
N PRO A 106 -22.68 17.44 -18.16
CA PRO A 106 -23.38 16.74 -17.08
C PRO A 106 -23.92 15.36 -17.44
N GLU A 107 -24.25 15.13 -18.71
CA GLU A 107 -24.81 13.85 -19.20
C GLU A 107 -23.83 12.71 -19.16
N ASN A 108 -22.52 13.01 -19.16
CA ASN A 108 -21.45 12.01 -19.11
C ASN A 108 -21.14 11.50 -17.70
N PHE A 109 -21.94 11.84 -16.69
CA PHE A 109 -21.72 11.50 -15.27
C PHE A 109 -22.98 10.89 -14.62
N SER A 110 -23.75 10.13 -15.37
CA SER A 110 -24.98 9.50 -14.88
C SER A 110 -24.69 8.50 -13.77
N MET A 111 -23.65 7.66 -13.92
CA MET A 111 -23.22 6.69 -12.91
C MET A 111 -22.80 7.38 -11.60
N LEU A 112 -22.05 8.47 -11.68
CA LEU A 112 -21.67 9.25 -10.50
C LEU A 112 -22.88 9.84 -9.80
N ARG A 113 -23.87 10.36 -10.55
CA ARG A 113 -25.09 10.94 -10.00
C ARG A 113 -25.95 9.90 -9.30
N GLU A 114 -26.13 8.74 -9.89
CA GLU A 114 -26.88 7.63 -9.27
C GLU A 114 -26.11 7.08 -8.04
N PHE A 115 -24.80 6.98 -8.10
CA PHE A 115 -23.97 6.59 -6.96
C PHE A 115 -24.10 7.61 -5.80
N TYR A 116 -24.03 8.90 -6.09
CA TYR A 116 -24.27 9.95 -5.09
C TYR A 116 -25.67 9.82 -4.48
N LYS A 117 -26.71 9.67 -5.31
CA LYS A 117 -28.10 9.53 -4.87
C LYS A 117 -28.31 8.34 -3.96
N LYS A 118 -27.67 7.21 -4.27
CA LYS A 118 -27.72 5.97 -3.46
C LYS A 118 -27.21 6.20 -2.03
N TYR A 119 -26.10 6.91 -1.86
CA TYR A 119 -25.47 7.10 -0.55
C TYR A 119 -25.86 8.41 0.16
N ASN A 120 -26.65 9.27 -0.47
CA ASN A 120 -27.11 10.54 0.09
C ASN A 120 -28.64 10.61 0.24
N ASN A 121 -29.28 9.51 0.60
CA ASN A 121 -30.72 9.44 0.89
C ASN A 121 -31.59 9.98 -0.24
N GLY A 122 -31.25 9.69 -1.50
CA GLY A 122 -32.00 10.10 -2.68
C GLY A 122 -31.78 11.54 -3.14
N LYS A 123 -30.86 12.29 -2.52
CA LYS A 123 -30.54 13.67 -2.92
C LYS A 123 -29.87 13.72 -4.29
N THR A 124 -30.10 14.80 -5.03
CA THR A 124 -29.49 15.04 -6.33
C THR A 124 -28.15 15.75 -6.19
N LEU A 125 -27.13 15.26 -6.90
CA LEU A 125 -25.82 15.88 -7.00
C LEU A 125 -25.90 17.17 -7.83
N LYS A 126 -25.50 18.30 -7.24
CA LYS A 126 -25.49 19.61 -7.90
C LYS A 126 -24.13 19.89 -8.54
N ASP A 127 -24.12 20.43 -9.75
CA ASP A 127 -22.89 20.81 -10.46
C ASP A 127 -22.03 21.81 -9.69
N LYS A 128 -22.66 22.75 -8.96
CA LYS A 128 -21.95 23.68 -8.09
C LYS A 128 -21.11 22.98 -7.03
N ALA A 129 -21.55 21.83 -6.48
CA ALA A 129 -20.76 21.06 -5.52
C ALA A 129 -19.53 20.43 -6.19
N LEU A 130 -19.66 19.91 -7.40
CA LEU A 130 -18.54 19.41 -8.20
C LEU A 130 -17.55 20.53 -8.55
N GLN A 131 -18.03 21.67 -8.98
CA GLN A 131 -17.20 22.83 -9.31
C GLN A 131 -16.40 23.30 -8.08
N SER A 132 -17.03 23.35 -6.90
CA SER A 132 -16.35 23.73 -5.64
C SER A 132 -15.23 22.78 -5.24
N LEU A 133 -15.22 21.53 -5.72
CA LEU A 133 -14.15 20.56 -5.54
C LEU A 133 -13.02 20.70 -6.58
N GLY A 134 -13.16 21.58 -7.57
CA GLY A 134 -12.24 21.67 -8.69
C GLY A 134 -12.42 20.55 -9.74
N PHE A 135 -13.58 19.91 -9.76
CA PHE A 135 -13.92 18.86 -10.74
C PHE A 135 -13.84 19.39 -12.18
N PHE A 136 -14.20 20.65 -12.37
CA PHE A 136 -13.95 21.41 -13.59
C PHE A 136 -13.62 22.88 -13.24
N ASN A 137 -12.84 23.52 -14.09
CA ASN A 137 -12.42 24.92 -13.91
C ASN A 137 -13.51 25.93 -14.34
N GLU A 138 -13.25 27.22 -14.18
CA GLU A 138 -14.17 28.29 -14.57
C GLU A 138 -14.50 28.30 -16.07
N GLU A 139 -13.59 27.85 -16.90
CA GLU A 139 -13.74 27.71 -18.35
C GLU A 139 -14.51 26.42 -18.75
N GLY A 140 -14.86 25.58 -17.77
CA GLY A 140 -15.59 24.34 -17.95
C GLY A 140 -14.74 23.16 -18.39
N TYR A 141 -13.41 23.20 -18.26
CA TYR A 141 -12.54 22.05 -18.53
C TYR A 141 -12.42 21.14 -17.31
N LEU A 142 -12.53 19.82 -17.54
CA LEU A 142 -12.42 18.82 -16.49
C LEU A 142 -11.00 18.74 -15.93
N SER A 143 -10.91 18.47 -14.63
CA SER A 143 -9.67 17.96 -14.06
C SER A 143 -9.42 16.50 -14.48
N ASN A 144 -8.15 16.04 -14.47
CA ASN A 144 -7.84 14.64 -14.77
C ASN A 144 -8.59 13.68 -13.83
N GLY A 145 -8.74 14.06 -12.55
CA GLY A 145 -9.54 13.28 -11.59
C GLY A 145 -11.00 13.16 -12.03
N ALA A 146 -11.58 14.23 -12.54
CA ALA A 146 -12.95 14.25 -13.02
C ALA A 146 -13.15 13.36 -14.25
N VAL A 147 -12.19 13.36 -15.16
CA VAL A 147 -12.22 12.50 -16.37
C VAL A 147 -12.39 11.03 -16.02
N LEU A 148 -11.82 10.57 -14.89
CA LEU A 148 -11.93 9.17 -14.44
C LEU A 148 -13.36 8.77 -14.01
N PHE A 149 -14.25 9.73 -13.81
CA PHE A 149 -15.66 9.48 -13.45
C PHE A 149 -16.61 9.52 -14.65
N GLN A 150 -16.14 9.82 -15.87
CA GLN A 150 -16.99 9.84 -17.05
C GLN A 150 -17.57 8.44 -17.35
N ASP A 151 -18.83 8.37 -17.71
CA ASP A 151 -19.53 7.10 -17.96
C ASP A 151 -18.90 6.30 -19.11
N ASP A 152 -18.33 6.97 -20.10
CA ASP A 152 -17.67 6.38 -21.26
C ASP A 152 -16.12 6.31 -21.13
N TYR A 153 -15.57 6.49 -19.92
CA TYR A 153 -14.14 6.42 -19.70
C TYR A 153 -13.54 5.07 -20.14
N LYS A 154 -12.58 5.12 -21.05
CA LYS A 154 -11.91 3.94 -21.64
C LYS A 154 -10.39 3.91 -21.41
N GLY A 155 -9.87 4.84 -20.61
CA GLY A 155 -8.45 4.89 -20.28
C GLY A 155 -8.01 3.73 -19.37
N ASN A 156 -6.73 3.65 -19.10
CA ASN A 156 -6.10 2.57 -18.31
C ASN A 156 -5.84 2.93 -16.83
N LYS A 157 -6.16 4.14 -16.41
CA LYS A 157 -5.87 4.62 -15.04
C LYS A 157 -6.75 3.97 -13.96
N THR A 158 -7.89 3.42 -14.34
CA THR A 158 -8.84 2.74 -13.45
C THR A 158 -8.88 1.23 -13.67
N ASP A 159 -7.90 0.68 -14.39
CA ASP A 159 -7.82 -0.77 -14.65
C ASP A 159 -7.77 -1.55 -13.34
N VAL A 160 -8.54 -2.64 -13.30
CA VAL A 160 -8.63 -3.58 -12.18
C VAL A 160 -8.35 -5.00 -12.66
N GLN A 161 -7.58 -5.75 -11.91
CA GLN A 161 -7.45 -7.20 -12.07
C GLN A 161 -7.89 -7.89 -10.78
N CYS A 162 -8.84 -8.79 -10.91
CA CYS A 162 -9.28 -9.66 -9.81
C CYS A 162 -8.88 -11.09 -10.11
N SER A 163 -8.21 -11.75 -9.15
CA SER A 163 -7.71 -13.11 -9.30
C SER A 163 -8.16 -13.99 -8.13
N VAL A 164 -8.36 -15.28 -8.39
CA VAL A 164 -8.64 -16.29 -7.37
C VAL A 164 -7.54 -17.35 -7.43
N PHE A 165 -6.95 -17.66 -6.29
CA PHE A 165 -5.91 -18.67 -6.12
C PHE A 165 -6.47 -19.87 -5.35
N SER A 166 -6.05 -21.10 -5.72
CA SER A 166 -6.50 -22.32 -5.06
C SER A 166 -5.92 -22.56 -3.67
N GLY A 167 -4.93 -21.79 -3.26
CA GLY A 167 -4.24 -21.89 -1.98
C GLY A 167 -3.83 -20.55 -1.42
N SER A 168 -2.86 -20.55 -0.51
CA SER A 168 -2.40 -19.36 0.20
C SER A 168 -1.18 -18.70 -0.44
N ASN A 169 -0.63 -19.26 -1.53
CA ASN A 169 0.66 -18.87 -2.08
C ASN A 169 0.60 -18.52 -3.57
N LYS A 170 0.80 -17.24 -3.88
CA LYS A 170 0.72 -16.69 -5.26
C LYS A 170 1.70 -17.35 -6.24
N GLY A 171 2.86 -17.79 -5.77
CA GLY A 171 3.94 -18.31 -6.62
C GLY A 171 3.84 -19.81 -6.93
N SER A 172 3.21 -20.60 -6.07
CA SER A 172 3.14 -22.05 -6.16
C SER A 172 1.74 -22.59 -6.44
N ASP A 173 0.70 -21.82 -6.12
CA ASP A 173 -0.66 -22.31 -6.19
C ASP A 173 -1.29 -21.99 -7.56
N ARG A 174 -2.23 -22.87 -7.96
CA ARG A 174 -2.92 -22.70 -9.22
C ARG A 174 -3.81 -21.46 -9.19
N VAL A 175 -3.76 -20.66 -10.25
CA VAL A 175 -4.73 -19.60 -10.49
C VAL A 175 -6.02 -20.23 -11.00
N VAL A 176 -7.11 -20.01 -10.30
CA VAL A 176 -8.45 -20.50 -10.67
C VAL A 176 -9.11 -19.58 -11.68
N THR A 177 -9.03 -18.28 -11.42
CA THR A 177 -9.67 -17.26 -12.27
C THR A 177 -8.82 -15.98 -12.29
N ILE A 178 -8.74 -15.34 -13.45
CA ILE A 178 -8.23 -13.98 -13.63
C ILE A 178 -9.24 -13.22 -14.46
N ASN A 179 -9.81 -12.17 -13.89
CA ASN A 179 -10.70 -11.25 -14.58
C ASN A 179 -10.09 -9.85 -14.60
N ARG A 180 -10.19 -9.20 -15.75
CA ARG A 180 -9.77 -7.80 -15.91
C ARG A 180 -10.97 -6.95 -16.23
N PHE A 181 -11.02 -5.78 -15.60
CA PHE A 181 -12.08 -4.81 -15.80
C PHE A 181 -11.49 -3.45 -16.18
N LYS A 182 -12.14 -2.78 -17.12
CA LYS A 182 -11.86 -1.42 -17.55
C LYS A 182 -13.15 -0.62 -17.53
N GLY A 183 -13.11 0.52 -16.92
CA GLY A 183 -14.28 1.40 -16.78
C GLY A 183 -13.95 2.63 -15.94
N ASN A 184 -14.96 3.40 -15.61
CA ASN A 184 -14.76 4.55 -14.73
C ASN A 184 -14.61 4.13 -13.26
N VAL A 185 -14.29 5.09 -12.38
CA VAL A 185 -14.10 4.86 -10.94
C VAL A 185 -15.30 4.16 -10.30
N ILE A 186 -16.53 4.61 -10.59
CA ILE A 186 -17.74 4.06 -9.97
C ILE A 186 -17.98 2.62 -10.40
N ALA A 187 -17.82 2.34 -11.69
CA ALA A 187 -17.93 0.99 -12.22
C ALA A 187 -16.85 0.05 -11.66
N SER A 188 -15.63 0.55 -11.46
CA SER A 188 -14.54 -0.22 -10.87
C SER A 188 -14.81 -0.59 -9.41
N ILE A 189 -15.37 0.34 -8.60
CA ILE A 189 -15.80 0.06 -7.23
C ILE A 189 -16.84 -1.06 -7.23
N SER A 190 -17.90 -0.91 -8.02
CA SER A 190 -18.99 -1.90 -8.10
C SER A 190 -18.45 -3.26 -8.54
N TYR A 191 -17.62 -3.28 -9.57
CA TYR A 191 -17.05 -4.51 -10.10
C TYR A 191 -16.23 -5.29 -9.06
N ILE A 192 -15.35 -4.60 -8.29
CA ILE A 192 -14.55 -5.25 -7.26
C ILE A 192 -15.44 -5.85 -6.16
N ILE A 193 -16.40 -5.05 -5.67
CA ILE A 193 -17.33 -5.49 -4.61
C ILE A 193 -18.13 -6.70 -5.06
N ASP A 194 -18.71 -6.66 -6.26
CA ASP A 194 -19.50 -7.76 -6.82
C ASP A 194 -18.63 -9.02 -7.03
N PHE A 195 -17.40 -8.84 -7.54
CA PHE A 195 -16.48 -9.95 -7.76
C PHE A 195 -16.16 -10.71 -6.47
N VAL A 196 -15.89 -9.99 -5.37
CA VAL A 196 -15.58 -10.59 -4.07
C VAL A 196 -16.83 -11.19 -3.45
N ASN A 197 -17.96 -10.48 -3.44
CA ASN A 197 -19.23 -10.95 -2.85
C ASN A 197 -19.75 -12.24 -3.50
N GLN A 198 -19.56 -12.40 -4.82
CA GLN A 198 -19.96 -13.62 -5.53
C GLN A 198 -19.09 -14.85 -5.21
N ARG A 199 -17.96 -14.67 -4.54
CA ARG A 199 -16.94 -15.72 -4.31
C ARG A 199 -16.54 -15.93 -2.87
N MET A 200 -16.91 -15.00 -1.98
CA MET A 200 -16.68 -15.17 -0.54
C MET A 200 -17.70 -16.11 0.08
N ASN A 201 -17.35 -16.71 1.21
CA ASN A 201 -18.28 -17.53 1.96
C ASN A 201 -19.24 -16.66 2.75
N HIS A 202 -20.50 -17.09 2.75
CA HIS A 202 -21.55 -16.61 3.63
C HIS A 202 -21.99 -17.76 4.53
N SER A 203 -21.66 -17.68 5.80
CA SER A 203 -21.83 -18.81 6.72
C SER A 203 -22.70 -18.46 7.88
N ILE A 204 -23.45 -19.44 8.35
CA ILE A 204 -24.35 -19.31 9.48
C ILE A 204 -23.87 -20.26 10.58
N ILE A 205 -23.45 -19.71 11.72
CA ILE A 205 -23.17 -20.49 12.92
C ILE A 205 -24.45 -20.53 13.73
N LYS A 206 -24.96 -21.75 13.96
CA LYS A 206 -26.09 -21.98 14.86
C LYS A 206 -25.57 -22.01 16.30
N LEU A 207 -26.16 -21.19 17.15
CA LEU A 207 -25.95 -21.17 18.58
C LEU A 207 -27.16 -21.79 19.28
N ASP A 208 -27.03 -22.14 20.55
CA ASP A 208 -28.14 -22.69 21.34
C ASP A 208 -29.34 -21.72 21.43
N GLU A 209 -29.10 -20.44 21.44
CA GLU A 209 -30.10 -19.37 21.48
C GLU A 209 -30.07 -18.44 20.25
N GLY A 210 -29.90 -19.00 19.04
CA GLY A 210 -29.95 -18.18 17.83
C GLY A 210 -28.96 -18.59 16.74
N ARG A 211 -28.59 -17.61 15.88
CA ARG A 211 -27.62 -17.80 14.82
C ARG A 211 -26.73 -16.56 14.69
N VAL A 212 -25.51 -16.75 14.23
CA VAL A 212 -24.60 -15.68 13.81
C VAL A 212 -24.26 -15.89 12.36
N ASP A 213 -24.48 -14.87 11.55
CA ASP A 213 -24.06 -14.87 10.15
C ASP A 213 -22.61 -14.34 10.10
N ILE A 214 -21.72 -15.08 9.44
CA ILE A 214 -20.30 -14.74 9.28
C ILE A 214 -19.96 -14.75 7.81
N ASP A 215 -19.52 -13.62 7.32
CA ASP A 215 -18.96 -13.49 5.98
C ASP A 215 -17.43 -13.63 6.03
N SER A 216 -16.82 -14.17 4.97
CA SER A 216 -15.36 -14.21 4.86
C SER A 216 -14.72 -12.86 5.12
N TYR A 217 -15.31 -11.82 4.57
CA TYR A 217 -14.83 -10.43 4.70
C TYR A 217 -15.99 -9.54 5.12
N PRO A 218 -15.89 -8.80 6.24
CA PRO A 218 -16.91 -7.84 6.63
C PRO A 218 -17.15 -6.81 5.53
N ALA A 219 -18.40 -6.61 5.14
CA ALA A 219 -18.78 -5.78 3.99
C ALA A 219 -18.23 -4.34 4.09
N ARG A 220 -18.22 -3.78 5.30
CA ARG A 220 -17.69 -2.42 5.53
C ARG A 220 -16.18 -2.37 5.39
N ALA A 221 -15.45 -3.38 5.86
CA ALA A 221 -13.99 -3.47 5.72
C ALA A 221 -13.58 -3.65 4.26
N LEU A 222 -14.27 -4.52 3.52
CA LEU A 222 -14.08 -4.70 2.07
C LEU A 222 -14.30 -3.39 1.33
N PHE A 223 -15.43 -2.72 1.58
CA PHE A 223 -15.78 -1.47 0.91
C PHE A 223 -14.74 -0.37 1.19
N GLU A 224 -14.35 -0.20 2.45
CA GLU A 224 -13.32 0.78 2.84
C GLU A 224 -11.98 0.48 2.18
N GLY A 225 -11.57 -0.79 2.11
CA GLY A 225 -10.36 -1.23 1.43
C GLY A 225 -10.34 -0.88 -0.06
N VAL A 226 -11.47 -1.07 -0.75
CA VAL A 226 -11.62 -0.73 -2.17
C VAL A 226 -11.60 0.79 -2.39
N ILE A 227 -12.33 1.54 -1.57
CA ILE A 227 -12.32 3.01 -1.64
C ILE A 227 -10.91 3.57 -1.41
N ASN A 228 -10.19 3.06 -0.41
CA ASN A 228 -8.82 3.47 -0.12
C ASN A 228 -7.86 3.13 -1.27
N ALA A 229 -7.99 1.95 -1.88
CA ALA A 229 -7.17 1.55 -3.01
C ALA A 229 -7.31 2.50 -4.21
N ILE A 230 -8.51 3.02 -4.45
CA ILE A 230 -8.82 3.98 -5.52
C ILE A 230 -8.39 5.39 -5.12
N ALA A 231 -8.76 5.86 -3.92
CA ALA A 231 -8.48 7.22 -3.47
C ALA A 231 -6.98 7.51 -3.33
N HIS A 232 -6.19 6.49 -2.97
CA HIS A 232 -4.75 6.62 -2.71
C HIS A 232 -3.84 6.05 -3.82
N ARG A 233 -4.42 5.56 -4.95
CA ARG A 233 -3.65 5.12 -6.12
C ARG A 233 -2.73 6.24 -6.62
N ASP A 234 -1.53 5.87 -7.05
CA ASP A 234 -0.66 6.76 -7.82
C ASP A 234 -1.08 6.74 -9.31
N TYR A 235 -1.83 7.76 -9.72
CA TYR A 235 -2.36 7.88 -11.07
C TYR A 235 -1.32 8.33 -12.10
N TYR A 236 -0.09 8.69 -11.69
CA TYR A 236 1.02 8.90 -12.61
C TYR A 236 1.59 7.58 -13.16
N LEU A 237 1.44 6.49 -12.43
CA LEU A 237 1.94 5.19 -12.86
C LEU A 237 1.09 4.61 -13.98
N ASP A 238 1.64 4.61 -15.20
CA ASP A 238 1.04 3.96 -16.36
C ASP A 238 1.31 2.46 -16.38
N GLY A 239 0.47 1.72 -17.11
CA GLY A 239 0.61 0.27 -17.25
C GLY A 239 0.41 -0.52 -15.96
N THR A 240 -0.10 0.12 -14.90
CA THR A 240 -0.40 -0.50 -13.61
C THR A 240 -1.90 -0.57 -13.36
N GLN A 241 -2.30 -1.51 -12.51
CA GLN A 241 -3.71 -1.76 -12.20
C GLN A 241 -3.90 -1.98 -10.70
N ILE A 242 -5.11 -1.74 -10.19
CA ILE A 242 -5.49 -2.23 -8.86
C ILE A 242 -5.61 -3.75 -8.95
N GLN A 243 -4.98 -4.48 -8.04
CA GLN A 243 -5.04 -5.93 -7.96
C GLN A 243 -5.84 -6.35 -6.73
N VAL A 244 -6.78 -7.25 -6.95
CA VAL A 244 -7.59 -7.87 -5.91
C VAL A 244 -7.39 -9.37 -6.01
N ASP A 245 -6.62 -9.92 -5.10
CA ASP A 245 -6.23 -11.33 -5.12
C ASP A 245 -6.91 -12.06 -3.95
N MET A 246 -7.82 -12.98 -4.27
CA MET A 246 -8.48 -13.86 -3.30
C MET A 246 -7.66 -15.14 -3.14
N PHE A 247 -7.18 -15.36 -1.95
CA PHE A 247 -6.52 -16.61 -1.53
C PHE A 247 -7.48 -17.44 -0.69
N LYS A 248 -7.07 -18.66 -0.36
CA LYS A 248 -7.84 -19.55 0.50
C LYS A 248 -8.09 -18.97 1.89
N ASP A 249 -7.15 -18.17 2.39
CA ASP A 249 -7.09 -17.69 3.76
C ASP A 249 -7.27 -16.17 3.89
N ARG A 250 -7.26 -15.43 2.78
CA ARG A 250 -7.29 -13.96 2.81
C ARG A 250 -7.63 -13.34 1.47
N LEU A 251 -7.98 -12.07 1.52
CA LEU A 251 -8.08 -11.15 0.40
C LEU A 251 -6.94 -10.13 0.46
N GLU A 252 -6.24 -9.93 -0.64
CA GLU A 252 -5.25 -8.86 -0.79
C GLU A 252 -5.77 -7.81 -1.77
N ILE A 253 -5.81 -6.55 -1.34
CA ILE A 253 -6.15 -5.40 -2.19
C ILE A 253 -4.90 -4.55 -2.35
N SER A 254 -4.32 -4.58 -3.55
CA SER A 254 -3.07 -3.88 -3.86
C SER A 254 -3.32 -2.70 -4.79
N SER A 255 -2.88 -1.52 -4.38
CA SER A 255 -2.97 -0.28 -5.14
C SER A 255 -1.60 0.15 -5.64
N PRO A 256 -1.46 0.57 -6.92
CA PRO A 256 -0.23 1.14 -7.45
C PRO A 256 0.21 2.41 -6.69
N GLY A 257 1.51 2.51 -6.45
CA GLY A 257 2.13 3.55 -5.63
C GLY A 257 2.33 3.07 -4.20
N GLY A 258 3.59 3.10 -3.72
CA GLY A 258 3.94 2.73 -2.36
C GLY A 258 3.36 3.68 -1.31
N PHE A 259 3.73 3.47 -0.06
CA PHE A 259 3.41 4.38 1.04
C PHE A 259 3.88 5.80 0.70
N TYR A 260 3.31 6.81 1.38
CA TYR A 260 3.60 8.20 1.07
C TYR A 260 5.11 8.47 1.02
N ARG A 261 5.58 9.09 -0.08
CA ARG A 261 6.99 9.35 -0.41
C ARG A 261 7.85 8.10 -0.65
N GLY A 262 7.23 6.94 -0.95
CA GLY A 262 7.97 5.73 -1.31
C GLY A 262 8.61 5.00 -0.12
N GLU A 263 8.20 5.32 1.11
CA GLU A 263 8.63 4.57 2.29
C GLU A 263 8.22 3.10 2.16
N LYS A 264 9.15 2.20 2.46
CA LYS A 264 8.86 0.77 2.53
C LYS A 264 8.32 0.47 3.93
N LEU A 265 7.13 -0.08 3.98
CA LEU A 265 6.50 -0.50 5.23
C LEU A 265 6.45 -2.02 5.27
N GLY A 266 7.03 -2.63 6.30
CA GLY A 266 6.86 -4.04 6.59
C GLY A 266 5.42 -4.36 6.97
N LYS A 267 5.12 -5.61 7.31
CA LYS A 267 3.81 -5.97 7.82
C LYS A 267 3.48 -5.19 9.08
N THR A 268 2.43 -4.40 9.01
CA THR A 268 1.96 -3.56 10.11
C THR A 268 0.52 -3.96 10.44
N TYR A 269 0.31 -4.43 11.65
CA TYR A 269 -0.98 -4.86 12.18
C TYR A 269 -1.70 -3.76 12.96
N ASP A 270 -0.94 -2.83 13.54
CA ASP A 270 -1.53 -1.66 14.18
C ASP A 270 -1.85 -0.58 13.14
N LEU A 271 -3.02 -0.72 12.52
CA LEU A 271 -3.50 0.18 11.48
C LEU A 271 -3.87 1.56 12.04
N SER A 272 -4.11 1.70 13.35
CA SER A 272 -4.47 2.97 13.98
C SER A 272 -3.33 3.99 13.99
N THR A 273 -2.08 3.51 13.89
CA THR A 273 -0.89 4.36 13.81
C THR A 273 -0.64 4.97 12.43
N ILE A 274 -1.38 4.51 11.42
CA ILE A 274 -1.17 4.94 10.04
C ILE A 274 -1.87 6.26 9.78
N ILE A 275 -1.07 7.30 9.60
CA ILE A 275 -1.58 8.64 9.27
C ILE A 275 -2.02 8.65 7.79
N SER A 276 -3.31 8.88 7.57
CA SER A 276 -3.86 9.05 6.23
C SER A 276 -3.37 10.37 5.62
N LYS A 277 -2.78 10.29 4.42
CA LYS A 277 -2.42 11.45 3.60
C LYS A 277 -3.10 11.33 2.25
N ARG A 278 -3.90 12.34 1.88
CA ARG A 278 -4.58 12.35 0.58
C ARG A 278 -3.55 12.48 -0.53
N ARG A 279 -3.63 11.58 -1.51
CA ARG A 279 -2.80 11.62 -2.73
C ARG A 279 -3.55 12.28 -3.89
N ASN A 280 -4.87 12.16 -3.91
CA ASN A 280 -5.75 12.62 -4.98
C ASN A 280 -6.90 13.43 -4.37
N GLU A 281 -6.83 14.76 -4.44
CA GLU A 281 -7.80 15.64 -3.77
C GLU A 281 -9.17 15.63 -4.44
N ILE A 282 -9.20 15.64 -5.78
CA ILE A 282 -10.47 15.63 -6.52
C ILE A 282 -11.19 14.29 -6.34
N ILE A 283 -10.47 13.18 -6.52
CA ILE A 283 -11.06 11.83 -6.40
C ILE A 283 -11.55 11.62 -4.97
N SER A 284 -10.70 11.90 -3.97
CA SER A 284 -11.10 11.79 -2.56
C SER A 284 -12.24 12.73 -2.22
N GLY A 285 -12.23 13.97 -2.72
CA GLY A 285 -13.29 14.95 -2.52
C GLY A 285 -14.64 14.47 -3.07
N VAL A 286 -14.65 13.87 -4.26
CA VAL A 286 -15.87 13.28 -4.85
C VAL A 286 -16.38 12.10 -4.02
N LEU A 287 -15.50 11.21 -3.55
CA LEU A 287 -15.87 10.08 -2.71
C LEU A 287 -16.40 10.53 -1.34
N VAL A 288 -15.82 11.59 -0.75
CA VAL A 288 -16.36 12.23 0.46
C VAL A 288 -17.74 12.85 0.19
N LEU A 289 -17.89 13.58 -0.92
CA LEU A 289 -19.16 14.16 -1.34
C LEU A 289 -20.23 13.09 -1.52
N CYS A 290 -19.87 11.93 -2.05
CA CYS A 290 -20.74 10.75 -2.15
C CYS A 290 -21.02 10.04 -0.81
N ASN A 291 -20.47 10.51 0.31
CA ASN A 291 -20.62 9.91 1.64
C ASN A 291 -20.10 8.47 1.75
N VAL A 292 -19.07 8.12 0.96
CA VAL A 292 -18.45 6.79 0.95
C VAL A 292 -17.00 6.81 1.46
N MET A 293 -16.46 7.99 1.71
CA MET A 293 -15.14 8.21 2.30
C MET A 293 -15.23 9.28 3.38
N GLU A 294 -14.48 9.14 4.46
CA GLU A 294 -14.42 10.17 5.51
C GLU A 294 -13.27 11.17 5.28
N ALA A 295 -13.55 12.43 5.61
CA ALA A 295 -12.53 13.48 5.49
C ALA A 295 -11.43 13.38 6.54
N ALA A 296 -11.71 12.73 7.68
CA ALA A 296 -10.86 12.70 8.87
C ALA A 296 -9.78 11.61 8.88
N GLY A 297 -9.69 10.77 7.85
CA GLY A 297 -8.66 9.73 7.76
C GLY A 297 -8.89 8.50 8.66
N THR A 298 -10.12 8.25 9.07
CA THR A 298 -10.53 7.15 9.98
C THR A 298 -10.81 5.82 9.25
N GLY A 299 -10.41 5.69 7.98
CA GLY A 299 -10.73 4.51 7.18
C GLY A 299 -10.20 3.20 7.77
N PHE A 300 -8.97 3.21 8.26
CA PHE A 300 -8.41 2.01 8.90
C PHE A 300 -9.06 1.68 10.24
N ASP A 301 -9.52 2.67 11.00
CA ASP A 301 -10.23 2.43 12.26
C ASP A 301 -11.52 1.62 12.04
N LYS A 302 -12.23 1.87 10.92
CA LYS A 302 -13.40 1.08 10.51
C LYS A 302 -13.04 -0.37 10.22
N ILE A 303 -11.94 -0.60 9.52
CA ILE A 303 -11.45 -1.96 9.23
C ILE A 303 -11.10 -2.68 10.53
N VAL A 304 -10.40 -2.02 11.44
CA VAL A 304 -10.03 -2.57 12.75
C VAL A 304 -11.28 -2.89 13.57
N GLU A 305 -12.29 -2.01 13.59
CA GLU A 305 -13.54 -2.22 14.31
C GLU A 305 -14.30 -3.44 13.80
N GLU A 306 -14.38 -3.63 12.49
CA GLU A 306 -15.04 -4.80 11.87
C GLU A 306 -14.33 -6.13 12.21
N TYR A 307 -13.02 -6.08 12.45
CA TYR A 307 -12.21 -7.24 12.83
C TYR A 307 -11.89 -7.33 14.33
N LYS A 308 -12.56 -6.51 15.19
CA LYS A 308 -12.24 -6.46 16.62
C LYS A 308 -12.43 -7.78 17.36
N ALA A 309 -13.42 -8.57 16.94
CA ALA A 309 -13.71 -9.89 17.51
C ALA A 309 -12.85 -11.01 16.91
N ALA A 310 -12.02 -10.72 15.91
CA ALA A 310 -11.13 -11.69 15.32
C ALA A 310 -9.94 -11.99 16.25
N ASP A 311 -9.47 -13.23 16.20
CA ASP A 311 -8.22 -13.62 16.87
C ASP A 311 -6.99 -13.02 16.19
N GLU A 312 -5.81 -13.21 16.78
CA GLU A 312 -4.55 -12.59 16.29
C GLU A 312 -4.18 -13.05 14.87
N VAL A 313 -4.63 -14.22 14.44
CA VAL A 313 -4.33 -14.78 13.12
C VAL A 313 -5.19 -14.11 12.04
N HIS A 314 -6.40 -13.72 12.40
CA HIS A 314 -7.36 -13.08 11.52
C HIS A 314 -7.35 -11.54 11.63
N LYS A 315 -6.33 -10.93 12.24
CA LYS A 315 -6.18 -9.46 12.25
C LYS A 315 -5.78 -8.94 10.88
N PRO A 316 -6.45 -7.90 10.35
CA PRO A 316 -6.06 -7.25 9.13
C PRO A 316 -4.68 -6.57 9.28
N TYR A 317 -3.96 -6.49 8.20
CA TYR A 317 -2.66 -5.82 8.17
C TYR A 317 -2.38 -5.19 6.82
N ILE A 318 -1.39 -4.30 6.81
CA ILE A 318 -0.89 -3.68 5.58
C ILE A 318 0.59 -3.95 5.40
N TYR A 319 1.04 -3.86 4.17
CA TYR A 319 2.45 -3.74 3.83
C TYR A 319 2.63 -2.85 2.59
N SER A 320 3.79 -2.26 2.43
CA SER A 320 4.11 -1.42 1.28
C SER A 320 5.48 -1.73 0.74
N LYS A 321 5.57 -1.84 -0.56
CA LYS A 321 6.82 -1.82 -1.33
C LYS A 321 6.95 -0.46 -2.01
N SER A 322 8.04 -0.28 -2.79
CA SER A 322 8.28 0.98 -3.49
C SER A 322 7.20 1.33 -4.52
N ASP A 323 6.57 0.34 -5.11
CA ASP A 323 5.68 0.43 -6.27
C ASP A 323 4.21 0.14 -5.97
N HIS A 324 3.90 -0.44 -4.81
CA HIS A 324 2.52 -0.74 -4.43
C HIS A 324 2.31 -0.75 -2.91
N PHE A 325 1.08 -0.47 -2.52
CA PHE A 325 0.55 -0.59 -1.17
C PHE A 325 -0.49 -1.70 -1.13
N THR A 326 -0.45 -2.59 -0.15
CA THR A 326 -1.38 -3.72 -0.04
C THR A 326 -2.05 -3.74 1.32
N LEU A 327 -3.38 -3.78 1.32
CA LEU A 327 -4.22 -4.14 2.45
C LEU A 327 -4.54 -5.63 2.38
N VAL A 328 -4.41 -6.32 3.50
CA VAL A 328 -4.76 -7.73 3.65
C VAL A 328 -5.90 -7.88 4.63
N LEU A 329 -6.98 -8.48 4.18
CA LEU A 329 -8.14 -8.85 4.95
C LEU A 329 -8.16 -10.37 5.09
N PRO A 330 -7.85 -10.94 6.27
CA PRO A 330 -7.98 -12.37 6.50
C PRO A 330 -9.44 -12.86 6.37
N ASP A 331 -9.61 -14.07 5.86
CA ASP A 331 -10.93 -14.73 5.75
C ASP A 331 -11.39 -15.20 7.14
N LEU A 332 -12.44 -14.58 7.67
CA LEU A 332 -12.98 -14.92 8.99
C LEU A 332 -13.65 -16.29 9.07
N THR A 333 -13.91 -16.92 7.92
CA THR A 333 -14.51 -18.26 7.84
C THR A 333 -13.46 -19.36 7.73
N TYR A 334 -12.23 -18.99 7.40
CA TYR A 334 -11.11 -19.91 7.31
C TYR A 334 -10.79 -20.48 8.69
N ASP A 335 -10.48 -21.76 8.81
CA ASP A 335 -10.24 -22.51 10.06
C ASP A 335 -11.45 -22.69 10.99
N ARG A 336 -12.63 -22.20 10.62
CA ARG A 336 -13.84 -22.43 11.42
C ARG A 336 -14.67 -23.62 10.96
N GLY A 337 -14.09 -24.52 10.14
CA GLY A 337 -14.79 -25.67 9.54
C GLY A 337 -15.79 -25.26 8.46
N ILE A 338 -15.72 -24.04 7.98
CA ILE A 338 -16.59 -23.50 6.93
C ILE A 338 -15.85 -23.64 5.61
N GLU A 339 -16.36 -24.52 4.75
CA GLU A 339 -15.76 -24.83 3.47
C GLU A 339 -16.05 -23.75 2.42
N ASN A 340 -15.00 -23.32 1.76
CA ASN A 340 -15.15 -22.63 0.49
C ASN A 340 -15.37 -23.69 -0.59
N ASN A 341 -16.54 -23.76 -1.22
CA ASN A 341 -16.96 -24.83 -2.14
C ASN A 341 -16.04 -25.05 -3.34
N ASP A 342 -15.12 -24.13 -3.61
CA ASP A 342 -14.20 -24.19 -4.75
C ASP A 342 -12.76 -24.60 -4.40
N VAL A 343 -12.46 -24.97 -3.14
CA VAL A 343 -11.10 -25.31 -2.70
C VAL A 343 -11.06 -26.65 -2.00
N PRO A 344 -10.12 -27.56 -2.34
CA PRO A 344 -10.01 -28.87 -1.68
C PRO A 344 -9.79 -28.71 -0.19
N ASN A 345 -10.61 -29.42 0.58
CA ASN A 345 -10.60 -29.49 2.03
C ASN A 345 -9.23 -29.93 2.56
N ILE A 346 -8.50 -29.04 3.23
CA ILE A 346 -7.39 -29.45 4.08
C ILE A 346 -7.92 -29.41 5.51
N SER A 347 -8.32 -30.56 6.02
CA SER A 347 -8.73 -30.68 7.41
C SER A 347 -7.55 -30.36 8.32
N PHE A 348 -7.65 -29.25 9.08
CA PHE A 348 -6.74 -29.00 10.18
C PHE A 348 -7.06 -30.02 11.28
N GLN A 349 -6.13 -30.87 11.58
CA GLN A 349 -6.23 -31.74 12.77
C GLN A 349 -5.69 -30.92 13.95
N PRO A 350 -6.53 -30.57 14.94
CA PRO A 350 -6.04 -29.89 16.14
C PRO A 350 -4.99 -30.80 16.79
N VAL A 351 -3.87 -30.19 17.24
CA VAL A 351 -2.83 -30.92 17.98
C VAL A 351 -3.44 -31.43 19.29
N PRO A 352 -3.74 -32.73 19.44
CA PRO A 352 -4.55 -33.22 20.54
C PRO A 352 -3.93 -33.03 21.93
N GLN A 353 -2.62 -32.76 22.02
CA GLN A 353 -1.86 -32.59 23.26
C GLN A 353 -0.75 -31.56 23.19
N GLY A 354 -0.88 -30.55 22.31
CA GLY A 354 0.14 -29.49 22.18
C GLY A 354 0.12 -28.50 23.36
N THR A 355 1.30 -28.01 23.70
CA THR A 355 1.45 -26.90 24.66
C THR A 355 0.87 -25.62 24.07
N GLU A 356 0.61 -24.60 24.91
CA GLU A 356 0.20 -23.27 24.42
C GLU A 356 1.26 -22.66 23.48
N LEU A 357 2.53 -23.01 23.65
CA LEU A 357 3.61 -22.59 22.76
C LEU A 357 3.49 -23.26 21.38
N ASP A 358 3.18 -24.55 21.33
CA ASP A 358 2.96 -25.29 20.08
C ASP A 358 1.79 -24.68 19.29
N LYS A 359 0.68 -24.38 19.97
CA LYS A 359 -0.49 -23.76 19.36
C LYS A 359 -0.16 -22.38 18.77
N LYS A 360 0.59 -21.56 19.48
CA LYS A 360 1.03 -20.24 18.99
C LYS A 360 1.94 -20.35 17.78
N VAL A 361 2.88 -21.30 17.79
CA VAL A 361 3.76 -21.56 16.63
C VAL A 361 2.94 -21.99 15.42
N LEU A 362 2.04 -22.94 15.58
CA LEU A 362 1.21 -23.47 14.50
C LEU A 362 0.28 -22.38 13.96
N SER A 363 -0.37 -21.61 14.83
CA SER A 363 -1.20 -20.48 14.44
C SER A 363 -0.43 -19.46 13.62
N PHE A 364 0.80 -19.10 14.04
CA PHE A 364 1.63 -18.14 13.31
C PHE A 364 2.14 -18.67 11.97
N CYS A 365 2.46 -19.96 11.89
CA CYS A 365 2.97 -20.60 10.69
C CYS A 365 1.85 -21.10 9.74
N TYR A 366 0.60 -21.04 10.15
CA TYR A 366 -0.51 -21.68 9.45
C TYR A 366 -0.73 -21.14 8.03
N HIS A 367 -0.68 -19.83 7.86
CA HIS A 367 -1.01 -19.18 6.59
C HIS A 367 0.18 -19.04 5.63
N ARG A 368 1.41 -19.24 6.10
CA ARG A 368 2.62 -19.10 5.28
C ARG A 368 3.87 -19.61 5.99
N ALA A 369 4.90 -19.88 5.18
CA ALA A 369 6.22 -20.17 5.71
C ALA A 369 6.85 -18.92 6.37
N HIS A 370 7.38 -19.10 7.57
CA HIS A 370 8.10 -18.09 8.34
C HIS A 370 9.53 -18.52 8.61
N LYS A 371 10.44 -17.55 8.70
CA LYS A 371 11.80 -17.81 9.22
C LYS A 371 11.72 -18.03 10.73
N VAL A 372 12.62 -18.83 11.27
CA VAL A 372 12.70 -19.04 12.73
C VAL A 372 12.85 -17.72 13.48
N SER A 373 13.58 -16.75 12.93
CA SER A 373 13.73 -15.41 13.51
C SER A 373 12.39 -14.65 13.63
N GLU A 374 11.48 -14.80 12.66
CA GLU A 374 10.16 -14.19 12.69
C GLU A 374 9.26 -14.88 13.72
N ILE A 375 9.40 -16.21 13.87
CA ILE A 375 8.62 -16.98 14.85
C ILE A 375 9.03 -16.60 16.29
N VAL A 376 10.31 -16.51 16.58
CA VAL A 376 10.77 -16.17 17.94
C VAL A 376 10.48 -14.72 18.30
N GLU A 377 10.53 -13.80 17.33
CA GLU A 377 10.12 -12.41 17.50
C GLU A 377 8.62 -12.30 17.83
N TYR A 378 7.76 -13.00 17.07
CA TYR A 378 6.32 -13.05 17.32
C TYR A 378 5.98 -13.60 18.72
N LEU A 379 6.70 -14.64 19.15
CA LEU A 379 6.50 -15.29 20.45
C LEU A 379 7.12 -14.52 21.63
N GLY A 380 7.94 -13.50 21.36
CA GLY A 380 8.68 -12.75 22.39
C GLY A 380 9.71 -13.59 23.13
N ILE A 381 10.27 -14.63 22.49
CA ILE A 381 11.25 -15.56 23.09
C ILE A 381 12.59 -15.47 22.39
N SER A 382 13.65 -15.98 23.02
CA SER A 382 14.96 -16.07 22.39
C SER A 382 15.07 -17.29 21.47
N ASP A 383 15.82 -17.14 20.35
CA ASP A 383 16.17 -18.25 19.46
C ASP A 383 17.16 -19.20 20.17
N SER A 384 16.64 -20.24 20.79
CA SER A 384 17.39 -21.19 21.57
C SER A 384 17.42 -22.58 20.93
N THR A 385 18.47 -23.35 21.22
CA THR A 385 18.58 -24.75 20.83
C THR A 385 17.41 -25.58 21.34
N TYR A 386 16.87 -25.25 22.51
CA TYR A 386 15.68 -25.88 23.06
C TYR A 386 14.45 -25.64 22.18
N PHE A 387 14.19 -24.39 21.79
CA PHE A 387 13.06 -24.04 20.94
C PHE A 387 13.13 -24.76 19.58
N ARG A 388 14.32 -24.74 18.95
CA ARG A 388 14.51 -25.40 17.65
C ARG A 388 14.34 -26.92 17.73
N ASN A 389 14.95 -27.57 18.74
CA ASN A 389 14.99 -29.04 18.80
C ASN A 389 13.79 -29.66 19.52
N LYS A 390 13.16 -28.98 20.47
CA LYS A 390 12.06 -29.52 21.26
C LYS A 390 10.69 -29.02 20.82
N VAL A 391 10.60 -27.83 20.24
CA VAL A 391 9.33 -27.29 19.76
C VAL A 391 9.23 -27.48 18.25
N LEU A 392 10.05 -26.80 17.46
CA LEU A 392 9.92 -26.85 16.00
C LEU A 392 10.17 -28.23 15.42
N ALA A 393 11.25 -28.91 15.82
CA ALA A 393 11.57 -30.28 15.34
C ALA A 393 10.53 -31.30 15.77
N ASN A 394 9.88 -31.13 16.94
CA ASN A 394 8.81 -32.03 17.37
C ASN A 394 7.52 -31.82 16.53
N LEU A 395 7.17 -30.57 16.26
CA LEU A 395 6.03 -30.25 15.39
C LEU A 395 6.27 -30.75 13.96
N GLU A 396 7.50 -30.63 13.46
CA GLU A 396 7.89 -31.17 12.15
C GLU A 396 7.82 -32.71 12.11
N LYS A 397 8.38 -33.37 13.13
CA LYS A 397 8.36 -34.83 13.24
C LYS A 397 6.93 -35.42 13.28
N ASN A 398 6.03 -34.70 13.90
CA ASN A 398 4.62 -35.11 14.02
C ASN A 398 3.78 -34.66 12.80
N GLY A 399 4.37 -34.05 11.78
CA GLY A 399 3.68 -33.66 10.56
C GLY A 399 2.82 -32.39 10.69
N TYR A 400 2.97 -31.63 11.77
CA TYR A 400 2.24 -30.37 11.97
C TYR A 400 2.91 -29.16 11.32
N LEU A 401 4.23 -29.23 11.10
CA LEU A 401 5.01 -28.22 10.37
C LEU A 401 5.79 -28.91 9.23
N GLU A 402 5.96 -28.17 8.14
CA GLU A 402 6.82 -28.59 7.03
C GLU A 402 7.83 -27.50 6.71
N LYS A 403 9.08 -27.91 6.46
CA LYS A 403 10.11 -26.98 5.97
C LYS A 403 9.85 -26.65 4.52
N SER A 404 9.48 -25.41 4.23
CA SER A 404 9.42 -24.97 2.84
C SER A 404 10.83 -24.99 2.23
N LYS A 405 10.99 -25.63 1.07
CA LYS A 405 12.17 -25.49 0.24
C LYS A 405 12.15 -24.10 -0.39
N LEU A 406 12.71 -23.10 0.31
CA LEU A 406 13.04 -21.83 -0.32
C LEU A 406 14.07 -22.16 -1.41
N SER A 407 13.66 -22.04 -2.68
CA SER A 407 14.60 -21.96 -3.78
C SER A 407 15.55 -20.80 -3.44
N ARG A 408 16.84 -21.08 -3.34
CA ARG A 408 17.88 -20.05 -3.34
C ARG A 408 17.70 -19.30 -4.66
N ALA A 409 17.11 -18.12 -4.61
CA ALA A 409 17.24 -17.19 -5.71
C ALA A 409 18.72 -16.86 -5.81
N ALA A 410 19.32 -17.19 -6.95
CA ALA A 410 20.66 -16.82 -7.34
C ALA A 410 20.76 -15.29 -7.49
#